data_4be3c0f5a959e4826ffbe77b5c396589
#
_entry.id   4be3c0f5a959e4826ffbe77b5c396589
#
_cell.length_a   1.000
_cell.length_b   1.000
_cell.length_c   1.000
_cell.angle_alpha   90.00
_cell.angle_beta   90.00
_cell.angle_gamma   90.00
#
_symmetry.space_group_name_H-M   'P 1'
#
loop_
_entity.id
_entity.type
_entity.pdbx_description
1 polymer ?
#
loop_
_entity_poly.entity_id
_entity_poly.type
_entity_poly.pdbx_seq_one_letter_code
_entity_poly.pdbx_strand_id
1 'polypeptide(L)'
;MQPMVERTSIIFGALIFVGVVSAPLVPALATGFQQDPQKTEAKSPEELKAEDTFTRNCVKCHPVDRIAGSRRTRSQWEEVMTTMQTARGAVISDEDWEVIQTYLVKHYGRVNVNRATAADLGEVLGLTPETATAVVAYRKEHGEFVDFDAFAKVPGLDLAKLETLRDAISF
;
A
#
# COMPACT_ATOMS: atom_id res chain seq x y z
N MET A 1 45.46 50.29 -16.02
CA MET A 1 46.84 50.09 -15.66
C MET A 1 47.06 48.58 -15.52
N GLN A 2 47.61 47.99 -16.58
CA GLN A 2 48.22 46.68 -16.52
C GLN A 2 49.67 46.82 -16.04
N PRO A 3 50.28 45.77 -15.50
CA PRO A 3 51.37 45.23 -16.30
C PRO A 3 51.30 43.72 -16.50
N MET A 4 51.70 43.39 -17.72
CA MET A 4 52.25 42.12 -18.21
C MET A 4 53.50 41.72 -17.44
N VAL A 5 53.87 40.45 -17.59
CA VAL A 5 55.21 39.82 -17.52
C VAL A 5 55.01 38.42 -16.95
N GLU A 6 55.49 37.31 -17.40
CA GLU A 6 56.44 36.94 -18.46
C GLU A 6 56.33 35.39 -18.72
N ARG A 7 56.60 35.01 -19.91
CA ARG A 7 56.75 33.59 -20.34
C ARG A 7 58.09 33.05 -19.86
N THR A 8 58.07 31.84 -19.34
CA THR A 8 59.29 31.03 -19.35
C THR A 8 58.96 29.61 -19.82
N SER A 9 59.36 29.35 -21.06
CA SER A 9 59.46 28.02 -21.64
C SER A 9 60.65 27.29 -21.04
N ILE A 10 60.46 26.09 -20.54
CA ILE A 10 61.56 25.12 -20.34
C ILE A 10 61.13 23.81 -20.98
N ILE A 11 61.85 23.50 -22.08
CA ILE A 11 61.86 22.23 -22.78
C ILE A 11 62.92 21.36 -22.10
N PHE A 12 62.60 20.17 -21.65
CA PHE A 12 63.51 19.02 -21.47
C PHE A 12 62.62 17.78 -21.21
N GLY A 13 62.66 16.88 -22.10
CA GLY A 13 63.49 15.69 -22.12
C GLY A 13 62.59 14.48 -22.08
N ALA A 14 62.44 13.83 -23.23
CA ALA A 14 61.74 12.54 -23.36
C ALA A 14 62.51 11.43 -22.59
N LEU A 15 61.77 10.69 -21.78
CA LEU A 15 62.17 9.36 -21.36
C LEU A 15 60.95 8.44 -21.44
N ILE A 16 60.94 7.62 -22.49
CA ILE A 16 59.96 6.56 -22.72
C ILE A 16 60.24 5.44 -21.72
N PHE A 17 59.47 5.30 -20.67
CA PHE A 17 59.39 4.08 -19.87
C PHE A 17 58.19 3.26 -20.33
N VAL A 18 58.50 2.20 -21.10
CA VAL A 18 57.51 1.14 -21.39
C VAL A 18 57.41 0.31 -20.12
N GLY A 19 56.46 0.67 -19.27
CA GLY A 19 56.01 -0.12 -18.13
C GLY A 19 54.85 -0.99 -18.56
N VAL A 20 55.08 -2.28 -18.72
CA VAL A 20 54.04 -3.29 -18.83
C VAL A 20 53.31 -3.36 -17.50
N VAL A 21 52.18 -2.66 -17.39
CA VAL A 21 51.27 -2.79 -16.24
C VAL A 21 50.37 -3.98 -16.51
N SER A 22 50.72 -5.13 -15.92
CA SER A 22 49.84 -6.27 -15.81
C SER A 22 48.72 -5.89 -14.86
N ALA A 23 47.54 -5.50 -15.37
CA ALA A 23 46.36 -5.30 -14.60
C ALA A 23 45.83 -6.66 -14.12
N PRO A 24 45.59 -6.86 -12.81
CA PRO A 24 44.85 -8.04 -12.35
C PRO A 24 43.41 -8.01 -12.88
N LEU A 25 43.06 -9.07 -13.59
CA LEU A 25 41.65 -9.34 -13.97
C LEU A 25 40.86 -9.55 -12.67
N VAL A 26 40.21 -8.52 -12.19
CA VAL A 26 39.20 -8.65 -11.12
C VAL A 26 37.95 -9.19 -11.78
N PRO A 27 37.47 -10.40 -11.42
CA PRO A 27 36.15 -10.84 -11.90
C PRO A 27 35.10 -9.89 -11.31
N ALA A 28 34.47 -9.14 -12.18
CA ALA A 28 33.25 -8.41 -11.82
C ALA A 28 32.20 -9.43 -11.39
N LEU A 29 32.03 -9.60 -10.08
CA LEU A 29 30.82 -10.21 -9.53
C LEU A 29 29.69 -9.28 -9.89
N ALA A 30 29.08 -9.53 -11.04
CA ALA A 30 27.78 -9.00 -11.36
C ALA A 30 26.80 -9.60 -10.34
N THR A 31 26.65 -8.94 -9.20
CA THR A 31 25.45 -9.10 -8.37
C THR A 31 24.29 -8.55 -9.19
N GLY A 32 23.74 -9.43 -10.04
CA GLY A 32 22.47 -9.20 -10.65
C GLY A 32 21.47 -8.97 -9.50
N PHE A 33 21.05 -7.72 -9.33
CA PHE A 33 19.76 -7.45 -8.68
C PHE A 33 18.72 -8.11 -9.58
N GLN A 34 18.43 -9.38 -9.31
CA GLN A 34 17.20 -9.99 -9.76
C GLN A 34 16.10 -9.22 -9.07
N GLN A 35 15.49 -8.29 -9.80
CA GLN A 35 14.16 -7.78 -9.48
C GLN A 35 13.26 -9.01 -9.50
N ASP A 36 12.87 -9.45 -8.31
CA ASP A 36 11.86 -10.48 -8.13
C ASP A 36 10.60 -10.00 -8.86
N PRO A 37 10.17 -10.66 -9.96
CA PRO A 37 8.96 -10.24 -10.64
C PRO A 37 7.84 -10.46 -9.64
N GLN A 38 7.23 -9.37 -9.19
CA GLN A 38 6.08 -9.26 -8.29
C GLN A 38 5.54 -10.64 -7.89
N LYS A 39 5.97 -11.10 -6.72
CA LYS A 39 5.38 -12.26 -6.06
C LYS A 39 3.93 -11.89 -5.82
N THR A 40 3.07 -12.25 -6.75
CA THR A 40 1.63 -12.28 -6.52
C THR A 40 1.46 -13.27 -5.39
N GLU A 41 1.31 -12.78 -4.17
CA GLU A 41 1.11 -13.65 -3.02
C GLU A 41 -0.13 -14.48 -3.33
N ALA A 42 0.06 -15.79 -3.41
CA ALA A 42 -1.04 -16.71 -3.62
C ALA A 42 -2.02 -16.53 -2.46
N LYS A 43 -3.31 -16.30 -2.78
CA LYS A 43 -4.37 -16.16 -1.77
C LYS A 43 -4.35 -17.35 -0.83
N SER A 44 -4.50 -17.11 0.45
CA SER A 44 -4.61 -18.17 1.44
C SER A 44 -5.88 -19.01 1.19
N PRO A 45 -5.95 -20.26 1.67
CA PRO A 45 -7.16 -21.07 1.57
C PRO A 45 -8.39 -20.38 2.17
N GLU A 46 -8.21 -19.59 3.22
CA GLU A 46 -9.27 -18.81 3.87
C GLU A 46 -9.77 -17.67 2.99
N GLU A 47 -8.84 -16.95 2.32
CA GLU A 47 -9.20 -15.91 1.36
C GLU A 47 -9.93 -16.46 0.15
N LEU A 48 -9.52 -17.61 -0.36
CA LEU A 48 -10.23 -18.30 -1.46
C LEU A 48 -11.65 -18.72 -1.03
N LYS A 49 -11.80 -19.24 0.18
CA LYS A 49 -13.12 -19.59 0.74
C LYS A 49 -14.01 -18.34 0.90
N ALA A 50 -13.47 -17.25 1.39
CA ALA A 50 -14.21 -16.01 1.57
C ALA A 50 -14.65 -15.42 0.22
N GLU A 51 -13.78 -15.43 -0.79
CA GLU A 51 -14.08 -14.99 -2.16
C GLU A 51 -15.17 -15.86 -2.81
N ASP A 52 -15.11 -17.18 -2.64
CA ASP A 52 -16.15 -18.09 -3.12
C ASP A 52 -17.48 -17.82 -2.44
N THR A 53 -17.48 -17.65 -1.10
CA THR A 53 -18.67 -17.32 -0.32
C THR A 53 -19.29 -16.00 -0.78
N PHE A 54 -18.49 -14.96 -0.97
CA PHE A 54 -18.95 -13.69 -1.53
C PHE A 54 -19.53 -13.87 -2.94
N THR A 55 -18.82 -14.55 -3.82
CA THR A 55 -19.20 -14.74 -5.21
C THR A 55 -20.53 -15.48 -5.34
N ARG A 56 -20.70 -16.61 -4.66
CA ARG A 56 -21.92 -17.42 -4.72
C ARG A 56 -23.14 -16.75 -4.10
N ASN A 57 -22.97 -15.81 -3.18
CA ASN A 57 -24.08 -15.10 -2.54
C ASN A 57 -24.40 -13.77 -3.22
N CYS A 58 -23.38 -13.01 -3.64
CA CYS A 58 -23.55 -11.61 -4.07
C CYS A 58 -23.55 -11.43 -5.58
N VAL A 59 -22.80 -12.25 -6.35
CA VAL A 59 -22.61 -12.05 -7.79
C VAL A 59 -23.65 -12.81 -8.65
N LYS A 60 -24.54 -13.54 -8.02
CA LYS A 60 -25.65 -14.23 -8.71
C LYS A 60 -26.59 -13.32 -9.48
N CYS A 61 -26.90 -12.16 -8.92
CA CYS A 61 -27.97 -11.28 -9.40
C CYS A 61 -27.45 -10.02 -10.09
N HIS A 62 -26.20 -9.64 -9.88
CA HIS A 62 -25.60 -8.47 -10.51
C HIS A 62 -24.06 -8.63 -10.58
N PRO A 63 -23.40 -7.95 -11.53
CA PRO A 63 -21.95 -8.03 -11.65
C PRO A 63 -21.23 -7.40 -10.47
N VAL A 64 -20.03 -7.88 -10.19
CA VAL A 64 -19.17 -7.41 -9.08
C VAL A 64 -18.86 -5.92 -9.15
N ASP A 65 -18.79 -5.33 -10.35
CA ASP A 65 -18.50 -3.91 -10.54
C ASP A 65 -19.50 -2.98 -9.83
N ARG A 66 -20.75 -3.43 -9.68
CA ARG A 66 -21.76 -2.71 -8.89
C ARG A 66 -21.40 -2.63 -7.42
N ILE A 67 -20.70 -3.62 -6.90
CA ILE A 67 -20.21 -3.68 -5.52
C ILE A 67 -18.90 -2.92 -5.41
N ALA A 68 -17.95 -3.21 -6.29
CA ALA A 68 -16.60 -2.67 -6.30
C ALA A 68 -16.55 -1.13 -6.44
N GLY A 69 -17.50 -0.55 -7.20
CA GLY A 69 -17.62 0.90 -7.37
C GLY A 69 -18.11 1.67 -6.14
N SER A 70 -18.43 0.99 -5.04
CA SER A 70 -19.01 1.60 -3.84
C SER A 70 -18.24 1.22 -2.59
N ARG A 71 -17.20 1.99 -2.23
CA ARG A 71 -16.53 1.80 -0.95
C ARG A 71 -17.42 2.30 0.20
N ARG A 72 -17.56 1.47 1.25
CA ARG A 72 -18.47 1.71 2.36
C ARG A 72 -17.83 1.38 3.69
N THR A 73 -18.34 1.98 4.77
CA THR A 73 -17.99 1.54 6.13
C THR A 73 -18.60 0.17 6.43
N ARG A 74 -18.14 -0.50 7.49
CA ARG A 74 -18.69 -1.77 7.94
C ARG A 74 -20.22 -1.68 8.14
N SER A 75 -20.69 -0.65 8.84
CA SER A 75 -22.13 -0.46 9.10
C SER A 75 -22.94 -0.23 7.82
N GLN A 76 -22.41 0.49 6.85
CA GLN A 76 -23.05 0.68 5.55
C GLN A 76 -23.09 -0.62 4.73
N TRP A 77 -22.08 -1.48 4.82
CA TRP A 77 -22.14 -2.80 4.20
C TRP A 77 -23.16 -3.70 4.87
N GLU A 78 -23.27 -3.66 6.20
CA GLU A 78 -24.31 -4.37 6.95
C GLU A 78 -25.73 -3.94 6.52
N GLU A 79 -25.98 -2.64 6.36
CA GLU A 79 -27.25 -2.11 5.86
C GLU A 79 -27.54 -2.59 4.43
N VAL A 80 -26.55 -2.62 3.55
CA VAL A 80 -26.69 -3.16 2.19
C VAL A 80 -27.04 -4.64 2.23
N MET A 81 -26.33 -5.45 3.02
CA MET A 81 -26.60 -6.89 3.15
C MET A 81 -28.00 -7.15 3.69
N THR A 82 -28.40 -6.42 4.74
CA THR A 82 -29.76 -6.48 5.29
C THR A 82 -30.81 -6.14 4.23
N THR A 83 -30.58 -5.09 3.43
CA THR A 83 -31.48 -4.71 2.34
C THR A 83 -31.58 -5.80 1.27
N MET A 84 -30.45 -6.44 0.92
CA MET A 84 -30.47 -7.56 -0.03
C MET A 84 -31.29 -8.74 0.47
N GLN A 85 -31.26 -9.05 1.76
CA GLN A 85 -32.09 -10.11 2.33
C GLN A 85 -33.57 -9.70 2.40
N THR A 86 -33.86 -8.54 2.97
CA THR A 86 -35.25 -8.16 3.32
C THR A 86 -36.04 -7.64 2.13
N ALA A 87 -35.40 -6.92 1.20
CA ALA A 87 -36.12 -6.26 0.11
C ALA A 87 -35.84 -6.87 -1.28
N ARG A 88 -34.76 -7.69 -1.41
CA ARG A 88 -34.35 -8.27 -2.70
C ARG A 88 -34.37 -9.80 -2.73
N GLY A 89 -34.70 -10.44 -1.60
CA GLY A 89 -34.86 -11.89 -1.50
C GLY A 89 -33.55 -12.67 -1.54
N ALA A 90 -32.41 -12.03 -1.23
CA ALA A 90 -31.16 -12.76 -1.06
C ALA A 90 -31.27 -13.67 0.18
N VAL A 91 -30.75 -14.89 0.05
CA VAL A 91 -30.70 -15.85 1.18
C VAL A 91 -29.23 -15.98 1.57
N ILE A 92 -28.86 -15.37 2.68
CA ILE A 92 -27.50 -15.44 3.26
C ILE A 92 -27.66 -16.11 4.62
N SER A 93 -26.93 -17.21 4.86
CA SER A 93 -26.91 -17.85 6.17
C SER A 93 -26.15 -17.02 7.20
N ASP A 94 -26.40 -17.23 8.48
CA ASP A 94 -25.67 -16.54 9.56
C ASP A 94 -24.17 -16.82 9.49
N GLU A 95 -23.78 -18.06 9.08
CA GLU A 95 -22.37 -18.42 8.87
C GLU A 95 -21.74 -17.65 7.72
N ASP A 96 -22.43 -17.52 6.59
CA ASP A 96 -21.95 -16.77 5.42
C ASP A 96 -21.94 -15.26 5.65
N TRP A 97 -22.81 -14.77 6.52
CA TRP A 97 -22.95 -13.33 6.82
C TRP A 97 -21.63 -12.71 7.27
N GLU A 98 -21.02 -13.26 8.31
CA GLU A 98 -19.75 -12.75 8.86
C GLU A 98 -18.61 -12.86 7.86
N VAL A 99 -18.57 -13.95 7.11
CA VAL A 99 -17.54 -14.16 6.06
C VAL A 99 -17.67 -13.11 4.96
N ILE A 100 -18.89 -12.85 4.49
CA ILE A 100 -19.18 -11.86 3.45
C ILE A 100 -18.89 -10.46 3.95
N GLN A 101 -19.32 -10.11 5.17
CA GLN A 101 -19.12 -8.79 5.75
C GLN A 101 -17.62 -8.49 5.88
N THR A 102 -16.86 -9.43 6.41
CA THR A 102 -15.38 -9.30 6.52
C THR A 102 -14.73 -9.15 5.14
N TYR A 103 -15.15 -9.94 4.15
CA TYR A 103 -14.66 -9.83 2.78
C TYR A 103 -14.96 -8.45 2.17
N LEU A 104 -16.19 -7.96 2.32
CA LEU A 104 -16.60 -6.65 1.81
C LEU A 104 -15.80 -5.50 2.45
N VAL A 105 -15.59 -5.55 3.77
CA VAL A 105 -14.82 -4.53 4.48
C VAL A 105 -13.35 -4.56 4.06
N LYS A 106 -12.77 -5.75 3.93
CA LYS A 106 -11.37 -5.91 3.51
C LYS A 106 -11.12 -5.38 2.08
N HIS A 107 -12.01 -5.70 1.14
CA HIS A 107 -11.78 -5.42 -0.29
C HIS A 107 -12.45 -4.14 -0.79
N TYR A 108 -13.56 -3.76 -0.19
CA TYR A 108 -14.41 -2.63 -0.59
C TYR A 108 -14.73 -1.70 0.59
N GLY A 109 -13.91 -1.76 1.64
CA GLY A 109 -14.09 -0.93 2.82
C GLY A 109 -13.70 0.54 2.60
N ARG A 110 -14.27 1.41 3.44
CA ARG A 110 -13.89 2.82 3.60
C ARG A 110 -13.85 3.17 5.08
N VAL A 111 -12.85 3.95 5.47
CA VAL A 111 -12.67 4.35 6.86
C VAL A 111 -12.41 5.85 6.96
N ASN A 112 -13.06 6.51 7.94
CA ASN A 112 -12.72 7.88 8.30
C ASN A 112 -11.63 7.84 9.38
N VAL A 113 -10.42 8.27 9.04
CA VAL A 113 -9.24 8.16 9.92
C VAL A 113 -9.34 9.04 11.18
N ASN A 114 -10.20 10.05 11.16
CA ASN A 114 -10.43 10.92 12.32
C ASN A 114 -11.40 10.30 13.34
N ARG A 115 -12.24 9.35 12.91
CA ARG A 115 -13.32 8.77 13.74
C ARG A 115 -13.13 7.28 14.02
N ALA A 116 -12.42 6.57 13.15
CA ALA A 116 -12.24 5.15 13.22
C ALA A 116 -11.61 4.68 14.53
N THR A 117 -11.99 3.50 14.98
CA THR A 117 -11.28 2.79 16.03
C THR A 117 -9.96 2.19 15.48
N ALA A 118 -9.07 1.76 16.36
CA ALA A 118 -7.87 1.04 15.93
C ALA A 118 -8.24 -0.28 15.18
N ALA A 119 -9.33 -0.93 15.59
CA ALA A 119 -9.81 -2.13 14.92
C ALA A 119 -10.26 -1.84 13.48
N ASP A 120 -11.06 -0.78 13.26
CA ASP A 120 -11.51 -0.37 11.93
C ASP A 120 -10.35 0.00 11.01
N LEU A 121 -9.33 0.71 11.54
CA LEU A 121 -8.12 1.05 10.81
C LEU A 121 -7.33 -0.21 10.40
N GLY A 122 -7.24 -1.18 11.31
CA GLY A 122 -6.60 -2.48 11.02
C GLY A 122 -7.36 -3.23 9.92
N GLU A 123 -8.68 -3.31 10.04
CA GLU A 123 -9.53 -4.07 9.12
C GLU A 123 -9.55 -3.50 7.69
N VAL A 124 -9.71 -2.18 7.56
CA VAL A 124 -9.84 -1.52 6.24
C VAL A 124 -8.49 -1.22 5.60
N LEU A 125 -7.52 -0.74 6.37
CA LEU A 125 -6.22 -0.32 5.84
C LEU A 125 -5.13 -1.39 6.03
N GLY A 126 -5.46 -2.49 6.71
CA GLY A 126 -4.50 -3.55 7.02
C GLY A 126 -3.33 -3.06 7.87
N LEU A 127 -3.59 -2.13 8.79
CA LEU A 127 -2.60 -1.66 9.76
C LEU A 127 -2.40 -2.71 10.85
N THR A 128 -1.16 -2.82 11.37
CA THR A 128 -0.94 -3.62 12.56
C THR A 128 -1.64 -2.99 13.77
N PRO A 129 -1.94 -3.75 14.83
CA PRO A 129 -2.54 -3.19 16.04
C PRO A 129 -1.74 -2.02 16.64
N GLU A 130 -0.41 -2.12 16.58
CA GLU A 130 0.51 -1.09 17.07
C GLU A 130 0.38 0.20 16.23
N THR A 131 0.42 0.06 14.91
CA THR A 131 0.31 1.20 13.98
C THR A 131 -1.08 1.85 14.06
N ALA A 132 -2.14 1.05 14.12
CA ALA A 132 -3.50 1.54 14.28
C ALA A 132 -3.69 2.31 15.60
N THR A 133 -3.10 1.81 16.68
CA THR A 133 -3.07 2.51 17.98
C THR A 133 -2.28 3.81 17.90
N ALA A 134 -1.14 3.82 17.19
CA ALA A 134 -0.35 5.03 16.97
C ALA A 134 -1.12 6.11 16.21
N VAL A 135 -1.92 5.74 15.20
CA VAL A 135 -2.81 6.68 14.49
C VAL A 135 -3.81 7.33 15.46
N VAL A 136 -4.46 6.52 16.31
CA VAL A 136 -5.43 7.03 17.29
C VAL A 136 -4.76 7.94 18.32
N ALA A 137 -3.56 7.60 18.78
CA ALA A 137 -2.79 8.43 19.71
C ALA A 137 -2.36 9.75 19.04
N TYR A 138 -1.85 9.68 17.82
CA TYR A 138 -1.38 10.85 17.07
C TYR A 138 -2.48 11.89 16.89
N ARG A 139 -3.69 11.49 16.46
CA ARG A 139 -4.81 12.45 16.30
C ARG A 139 -5.28 13.06 17.61
N LYS A 140 -5.16 12.33 18.74
CA LYS A 140 -5.47 12.88 20.07
C LYS A 140 -4.49 13.95 20.50
N GLU A 141 -3.23 13.83 20.11
CA GLU A 141 -2.16 14.75 20.48
C GLU A 141 -2.07 15.96 19.53
N HIS A 142 -2.24 15.71 18.21
CA HIS A 142 -1.99 16.71 17.16
C HIS A 142 -3.27 17.26 16.52
N GLY A 143 -4.44 16.75 16.87
CA GLY A 143 -5.72 17.11 16.25
C GLY A 143 -6.09 16.23 15.06
N GLU A 144 -7.21 16.56 14.43
CA GLU A 144 -7.72 15.82 13.27
C GLU A 144 -6.81 15.98 12.04
N PHE A 145 -6.70 14.92 11.27
CA PHE A 145 -6.04 14.94 9.96
C PHE A 145 -6.90 15.72 8.96
N VAL A 146 -6.35 16.74 8.35
CA VAL A 146 -7.07 17.57 7.35
C VAL A 146 -7.04 16.94 5.96
N ASP A 147 -6.04 16.12 5.68
CA ASP A 147 -5.80 15.48 4.38
C ASP A 147 -4.88 14.26 4.51
N PHE A 148 -4.61 13.63 3.39
CA PHE A 148 -3.73 12.46 3.31
C PHE A 148 -2.29 12.78 3.72
N ASP A 149 -1.78 13.97 3.39
CA ASP A 149 -0.41 14.37 3.71
C ASP A 149 -0.24 14.59 5.22
N ALA A 150 -1.28 15.09 5.90
CA ALA A 150 -1.29 15.15 7.36
C ALA A 150 -1.33 13.75 7.98
N PHE A 151 -2.15 12.85 7.45
CA PHE A 151 -2.24 11.46 7.89
C PHE A 151 -0.92 10.70 7.66
N ALA A 152 -0.26 10.93 6.54
CA ALA A 152 1.01 10.31 6.19
C ALA A 152 2.16 10.63 7.15
N LYS A 153 2.01 11.64 8.02
CA LYS A 153 3.02 12.01 9.03
C LYS A 153 3.03 11.09 10.25
N VAL A 154 2.03 10.25 10.41
CA VAL A 154 1.99 9.32 11.55
C VAL A 154 3.15 8.32 11.43
N PRO A 155 3.99 8.18 12.47
CA PRO A 155 5.10 7.25 12.45
C PRO A 155 4.65 5.78 12.28
N GLY A 156 5.38 5.03 11.47
CA GLY A 156 5.14 3.60 11.26
C GLY A 156 4.11 3.27 10.17
N LEU A 157 3.56 4.26 9.48
CA LEU A 157 2.71 4.02 8.31
C LEU A 157 3.54 3.61 7.09
N ASP A 158 3.09 2.57 6.39
CA ASP A 158 3.59 2.20 5.06
C ASP A 158 2.91 3.08 4.01
N LEU A 159 3.59 4.14 3.59
CA LEU A 159 3.04 5.12 2.66
C LEU A 159 2.79 4.51 1.27
N ALA A 160 3.64 3.59 0.82
CA ALA A 160 3.46 2.96 -0.49
C ALA A 160 2.16 2.12 -0.51
N LYS A 161 1.89 1.39 0.56
CA LYS A 161 0.64 0.66 0.73
C LYS A 161 -0.56 1.60 0.83
N LEU A 162 -0.45 2.68 1.61
CA LEU A 162 -1.55 3.63 1.81
C LEU A 162 -1.92 4.39 0.54
N GLU A 163 -0.97 4.66 -0.35
CA GLU A 163 -1.26 5.25 -1.66
C GLU A 163 -2.19 4.36 -2.50
N THR A 164 -2.04 3.05 -2.43
CA THR A 164 -2.95 2.11 -3.13
C THR A 164 -4.35 2.06 -2.52
N LEU A 165 -4.50 2.54 -1.29
CA LEU A 165 -5.74 2.55 -0.51
C LEU A 165 -6.35 3.96 -0.36
N ARG A 166 -5.88 4.95 -1.12
CA ARG A 166 -6.37 6.34 -1.02
C ARG A 166 -7.89 6.44 -1.04
N ASP A 167 -8.53 5.70 -1.94
CA ASP A 167 -9.99 5.70 -2.06
C ASP A 167 -10.72 5.06 -0.88
N ALA A 168 -10.01 4.30 -0.05
CA ALA A 168 -10.54 3.72 1.18
C ALA A 168 -10.44 4.68 2.37
N ILE A 169 -9.72 5.80 2.23
CA ILE A 169 -9.45 6.77 3.29
C ILE A 169 -10.36 7.98 3.13
N SER A 170 -10.89 8.49 4.25
CA SER A 170 -11.60 9.77 4.34
C SER A 170 -11.23 10.50 5.64
N PHE A 171 -11.41 11.81 5.65
CA PHE A 171 -11.07 12.73 6.72
C PHE A 171 -12.31 13.38 7.33
#